data_e26d746032ff43272fe1c7302443d861
#
_entry.id   e26d746032ff43272fe1c7302443d861
#
_cell.length_a   1.000
_cell.length_b   1.000
_cell.length_c   1.000
_cell.angle_alpha   90.00
_cell.angle_beta   90.00
_cell.angle_gamma   90.00
#
_symmetry.space_group_name_H-M   'P 1'
#
loop_
_entity.id
_entity.type
_entity.pdbx_description
1 polymer ?
#
loop_
_entity_poly.entity_id
_entity_poly.type
_entity_poly.pdbx_seq_one_letter_code
_entity_poly.pdbx_strand_id
1 'polypeptide(L)'
;MGQEQTRTDALHAGREGRDAVAGETLRDACRTYARALGGRSRAWVVAAPDVADVARRLGIDPTAVAEPLGGTPIRMHDVRTLARRRDEAPAAERIPLAVDVSLTSALGCPAGRLGADVALASLDRVVCQSGCGMAMVGLRREALQGRDGCAGMADAASALPVPDGQRLRALAAGMATFDERRRRANDVAQVMAAYLRCHPAVLDVRYPGLTDDPSYEAAAANLEDGFGPAVDVLVDADVAWRAVGRGVDGSVDLCGRYVPGATASRVQRLATAAGGTWLRVECGCGDARGLVAAAEALLRP
;
A
#
# COMPACT_ATOMS: atom_id res chain seq x y z
N MET A 1 33.57 -17.18 -39.13
CA MET A 1 33.95 -16.11 -38.17
C MET A 1 32.99 -14.88 -38.20
N GLY A 2 32.47 -14.43 -39.32
CA GLY A 2 31.63 -13.22 -39.38
C GLY A 2 30.21 -13.33 -38.80
N GLN A 3 29.59 -14.50 -38.79
CA GLN A 3 28.21 -14.67 -38.28
C GLN A 3 28.13 -14.71 -36.74
N GLU A 4 29.15 -15.14 -36.07
CA GLU A 4 29.21 -15.21 -34.60
C GLU A 4 29.47 -13.85 -33.99
N GLN A 5 30.31 -13.02 -34.64
CA GLN A 5 30.59 -11.64 -34.25
C GLN A 5 29.30 -10.76 -34.33
N THR A 6 28.56 -10.85 -35.44
CA THR A 6 27.31 -10.09 -35.66
C THR A 6 26.22 -10.47 -34.65
N ARG A 7 26.21 -11.74 -34.21
CA ARG A 7 25.26 -12.22 -33.20
C ARG A 7 25.58 -11.74 -31.80
N THR A 8 26.87 -11.62 -31.48
CA THR A 8 27.38 -11.08 -30.20
C THR A 8 27.13 -9.59 -30.12
N ASP A 9 27.37 -8.84 -31.20
CA ASP A 9 27.15 -7.39 -31.27
C ASP A 9 25.65 -7.03 -31.17
N ALA A 10 24.78 -7.82 -31.80
CA ALA A 10 23.33 -7.68 -31.68
C ALA A 10 22.80 -7.98 -30.25
N LEU A 11 23.44 -8.95 -29.56
CA LEU A 11 23.12 -9.27 -28.16
C LEU A 11 23.59 -8.16 -27.21
N HIS A 12 24.77 -7.56 -27.43
CA HIS A 12 25.26 -6.43 -26.64
C HIS A 12 24.43 -5.16 -26.85
N ALA A 13 24.13 -4.78 -28.10
CA ALA A 13 23.28 -3.64 -28.40
C ALA A 13 21.86 -3.79 -27.82
N GLY A 14 21.29 -5.02 -27.85
CA GLY A 14 20.02 -5.33 -27.23
C GLY A 14 20.04 -5.31 -25.69
N ARG A 15 21.20 -5.51 -25.06
CA ARG A 15 21.39 -5.43 -23.61
C ARG A 15 21.53 -3.99 -23.15
N GLU A 16 22.37 -3.19 -23.83
CA GLU A 16 22.53 -1.76 -23.56
C GLU A 16 21.21 -0.97 -23.73
N GLY A 17 20.44 -1.25 -24.79
CA GLY A 17 19.12 -0.66 -24.98
C GLY A 17 18.14 -1.03 -23.87
N ARG A 18 18.15 -2.26 -23.39
CA ARG A 18 17.29 -2.72 -22.27
C ARG A 18 17.69 -2.07 -20.94
N ASP A 19 18.98 -1.90 -20.70
CA ASP A 19 19.50 -1.26 -19.48
C ASP A 19 19.19 0.24 -19.47
N ALA A 20 19.23 0.92 -20.62
CA ALA A 20 18.81 2.33 -20.75
C ALA A 20 17.32 2.53 -20.47
N VAL A 21 16.44 1.69 -21.03
CA VAL A 21 14.99 1.73 -20.78
C VAL A 21 14.67 1.43 -19.32
N ALA A 22 15.34 0.46 -18.71
CA ALA A 22 15.17 0.15 -17.30
C ALA A 22 15.57 1.33 -16.39
N GLY A 23 16.67 2.02 -16.73
CA GLY A 23 17.12 3.20 -16.01
C GLY A 23 16.16 4.40 -16.16
N GLU A 24 15.51 4.56 -17.29
CA GLU A 24 14.48 5.60 -17.50
C GLU A 24 13.23 5.29 -16.68
N THR A 25 12.73 4.06 -16.73
CA THR A 25 11.59 3.58 -15.91
C THR A 25 11.80 3.86 -14.44
N LEU A 26 12.99 3.54 -13.91
CA LEU A 26 13.34 3.77 -12.51
C LEU A 26 13.28 5.26 -12.16
N ARG A 27 13.87 6.13 -13.00
CA ARG A 27 13.85 7.57 -12.77
C ARG A 27 12.43 8.15 -12.81
N ASP A 28 11.58 7.67 -13.71
CA ASP A 28 10.20 8.13 -13.83
C ASP A 28 9.35 7.67 -12.64
N ALA A 29 9.51 6.44 -12.20
CA ALA A 29 8.87 5.94 -10.99
C ALA A 29 9.28 6.76 -9.76
N CYS A 30 10.57 7.00 -9.54
CA CYS A 30 11.06 7.80 -8.43
C CYS A 30 10.51 9.24 -8.48
N ARG A 31 10.46 9.87 -9.66
CA ARG A 31 9.89 11.21 -9.83
C ARG A 31 8.39 11.25 -9.53
N THR A 32 7.64 10.24 -9.98
CA THR A 32 6.20 10.12 -9.74
C THR A 32 5.91 10.00 -8.25
N TYR A 33 6.61 9.11 -7.55
CA TYR A 33 6.44 8.98 -6.10
C TYR A 33 6.90 10.21 -5.32
N ALA A 34 8.00 10.84 -5.69
CA ALA A 34 8.45 12.08 -5.05
C ALA A 34 7.41 13.21 -5.16
N ARG A 35 6.75 13.35 -6.31
CA ARG A 35 5.66 14.31 -6.50
C ARG A 35 4.43 13.94 -5.67
N ALA A 36 4.03 12.67 -5.68
CA ALA A 36 2.88 12.17 -4.96
C ALA A 36 3.03 12.37 -3.44
N LEU A 37 4.19 12.06 -2.89
CA LEU A 37 4.49 12.29 -1.48
C LEU A 37 4.43 13.77 -1.09
N GLY A 38 4.77 14.69 -2.00
CA GLY A 38 4.81 16.12 -1.74
C GLY A 38 5.92 16.53 -0.78
N GLY A 39 5.84 17.74 -0.21
CA GLY A 39 6.81 18.20 0.78
C GLY A 39 8.26 18.34 0.29
N ARG A 40 8.50 18.47 -1.03
CA ARG A 40 9.84 18.42 -1.66
C ARG A 40 10.58 17.12 -1.32
N SER A 41 9.86 16.00 -1.35
CA SER A 41 10.41 14.68 -1.09
C SER A 41 11.31 14.21 -2.24
N ARG A 42 12.20 13.29 -1.92
CA ARG A 42 12.90 12.43 -2.87
C ARG A 42 12.43 10.99 -2.66
N ALA A 43 12.31 10.22 -3.72
CA ALA A 43 11.92 8.83 -3.64
C ALA A 43 12.90 7.92 -4.36
N TRP A 44 12.98 6.68 -3.88
CA TRP A 44 13.73 5.56 -4.46
C TRP A 44 12.78 4.39 -4.62
N VAL A 45 12.99 3.61 -5.68
CA VAL A 45 12.42 2.27 -5.83
C VAL A 45 13.56 1.28 -5.64
N VAL A 46 13.38 0.36 -4.71
CA VAL A 46 14.44 -0.53 -4.24
C VAL A 46 14.00 -1.99 -4.32
N ALA A 47 14.96 -2.90 -4.47
CA ALA A 47 14.72 -4.32 -4.31
C ALA A 47 14.75 -4.67 -2.81
N ALA A 48 13.64 -5.12 -2.28
CA ALA A 48 13.50 -5.54 -0.89
C ALA A 48 12.37 -6.57 -0.76
N PRO A 49 12.47 -7.55 0.14
CA PRO A 49 11.42 -8.54 0.35
C PRO A 49 10.13 -7.91 0.90
N ASP A 50 10.26 -6.94 1.79
CA ASP A 50 9.14 -6.26 2.44
C ASP A 50 9.56 -4.87 2.97
N VAL A 51 8.57 -4.12 3.46
CA VAL A 51 8.76 -2.77 4.06
C VAL A 51 9.58 -2.84 5.35
N ALA A 52 9.44 -3.90 6.14
CA ALA A 52 10.16 -4.05 7.39
C ALA A 52 11.68 -4.23 7.17
N ASP A 53 12.08 -4.92 6.10
CA ASP A 53 13.50 -5.02 5.71
C ASP A 53 14.06 -3.65 5.32
N VAL A 54 13.30 -2.87 4.56
CA VAL A 54 13.68 -1.49 4.20
C VAL A 54 13.83 -0.62 5.46
N ALA A 55 12.85 -0.66 6.37
CA ALA A 55 12.91 0.11 7.62
C ALA A 55 14.19 -0.20 8.40
N ARG A 56 14.50 -1.50 8.62
CA ARG A 56 15.73 -1.92 9.32
C ARG A 56 16.99 -1.38 8.65
N ARG A 57 17.09 -1.43 7.32
CA ARG A 57 18.24 -0.93 6.57
C ARG A 57 18.39 0.60 6.64
N LEU A 58 17.29 1.31 6.88
CA LEU A 58 17.30 2.75 7.15
C LEU A 58 17.57 3.08 8.62
N GLY A 59 17.80 2.08 9.48
CA GLY A 59 17.99 2.27 10.92
C GLY A 59 16.69 2.57 11.69
N ILE A 60 15.53 2.23 11.11
CA ILE A 60 14.21 2.39 11.72
C ILE A 60 13.74 1.05 12.27
N ASP A 61 13.27 1.04 13.52
CA ASP A 61 12.57 -0.12 14.08
C ASP A 61 11.27 -0.34 13.29
N PRO A 62 11.07 -1.52 12.66
CA PRO A 62 9.86 -1.80 11.92
C PRO A 62 8.58 -1.66 12.76
N THR A 63 8.65 -1.88 14.07
CA THR A 63 7.49 -1.74 14.96
C THR A 63 7.12 -0.28 15.25
N ALA A 64 8.03 0.65 14.96
CA ALA A 64 7.80 2.10 15.06
C ALA A 64 7.27 2.71 13.76
N VAL A 65 7.17 1.94 12.66
CA VAL A 65 6.57 2.40 11.41
C VAL A 65 5.06 2.45 11.58
N ALA A 66 4.48 3.63 11.49
CA ALA A 66 3.04 3.81 11.62
C ALA A 66 2.33 3.47 10.30
N GLU A 67 1.20 2.80 10.38
CA GLU A 67 0.28 2.61 9.24
C GLU A 67 -0.78 3.72 9.29
N PRO A 68 -0.76 4.73 8.41
CA PRO A 68 -1.80 5.76 8.40
C PRO A 68 -3.20 5.16 8.26
N LEU A 69 -3.37 4.24 7.31
CA LEU A 69 -4.58 3.44 7.15
C LEU A 69 -4.27 1.99 7.47
N GLY A 70 -4.74 1.48 8.59
CA GLY A 70 -4.44 0.13 9.05
C GLY A 70 -5.09 -0.22 10.38
N GLY A 71 -4.53 -1.23 11.05
CA GLY A 71 -5.06 -1.73 12.32
C GLY A 71 -6.20 -2.74 12.17
N THR A 72 -6.73 -3.22 13.30
CA THR A 72 -7.87 -4.15 13.39
C THR A 72 -8.80 -3.70 14.52
N PRO A 73 -10.03 -3.25 14.21
CA PRO A 73 -10.54 -2.93 12.87
C PRO A 73 -9.77 -1.78 12.22
N ILE A 74 -9.94 -1.66 10.89
CA ILE A 74 -9.29 -0.61 10.09
C ILE A 74 -9.66 0.77 10.61
N ARG A 75 -8.66 1.65 10.68
CA ARG A 75 -8.82 3.04 11.08
C ARG A 75 -7.79 3.93 10.40
N MET A 76 -8.07 5.21 10.34
CA MET A 76 -7.13 6.21 9.88
C MET A 76 -6.44 6.89 11.06
N HIS A 77 -5.12 6.88 11.07
CA HIS A 77 -4.29 7.70 11.95
C HIS A 77 -3.92 8.99 11.22
N ASP A 78 -4.29 10.13 11.80
CA ASP A 78 -3.96 11.43 11.21
C ASP A 78 -2.45 11.69 11.26
N VAL A 79 -1.82 11.63 10.09
CA VAL A 79 -0.36 11.81 9.92
C VAL A 79 0.06 13.22 10.38
N ARG A 80 -0.78 14.24 10.15
CA ARG A 80 -0.49 15.61 10.62
C ARG A 80 -0.42 15.70 12.14
N THR A 81 -1.33 14.99 12.82
CA THR A 81 -1.32 14.92 14.28
C THR A 81 -0.11 14.15 14.80
N LEU A 82 0.29 13.06 14.13
CA LEU A 82 1.52 12.33 14.48
C LEU A 82 2.76 13.21 14.27
N ALA A 83 2.85 13.93 13.16
CA ALA A 83 3.95 14.85 12.87
C ALA A 83 4.04 15.97 13.92
N ARG A 84 2.91 16.58 14.29
CA ARG A 84 2.86 17.61 15.33
C ARG A 84 3.35 17.09 16.68
N ARG A 85 2.89 15.90 17.11
CA ARG A 85 3.35 15.29 18.36
C ARG A 85 4.85 15.01 18.35
N ARG A 86 5.40 14.55 17.23
CA ARG A 86 6.85 14.40 17.08
C ARG A 86 7.56 15.76 17.23
N ASP A 87 7.02 16.82 16.62
CA ASP A 87 7.63 18.16 16.65
C ASP A 87 7.58 18.83 18.04
N GLU A 88 6.65 18.41 18.89
CA GLU A 88 6.57 18.82 20.31
C GLU A 88 7.73 18.28 21.15
N ALA A 89 8.37 17.18 20.73
CA ALA A 89 9.53 16.64 21.42
C ALA A 89 10.77 17.54 21.20
N PRO A 90 11.69 17.61 22.20
CA PRO A 90 12.98 18.30 22.04
C PRO A 90 13.74 17.77 20.82
N ALA A 91 14.39 18.65 20.06
CA ALA A 91 15.04 18.27 18.80
C ALA A 91 16.05 17.11 18.93
N ALA A 92 16.73 17.01 20.08
CA ALA A 92 17.69 15.93 20.36
C ALA A 92 17.03 14.57 20.64
N GLU A 93 15.73 14.55 20.95
CA GLU A 93 14.95 13.34 21.29
C GLU A 93 13.99 12.92 20.17
N ARG A 94 13.93 13.70 19.08
CA ARG A 94 13.00 13.42 17.97
C ARG A 94 13.38 12.14 17.28
N ILE A 95 12.41 11.25 17.20
CA ILE A 95 12.47 10.02 16.38
C ILE A 95 11.80 10.32 15.04
N PRO A 96 12.38 9.90 13.91
CA PRO A 96 11.79 10.09 12.60
C PRO A 96 10.38 9.51 12.54
N LEU A 97 9.41 10.28 12.06
CA LEU A 97 8.08 9.75 11.76
C LEU A 97 8.13 8.97 10.45
N ALA A 98 8.20 7.65 10.56
CA ALA A 98 8.12 6.73 9.44
C ALA A 98 6.70 6.20 9.29
N VAL A 99 6.18 6.17 8.07
CA VAL A 99 4.85 5.66 7.75
C VAL A 99 4.87 4.64 6.62
N ASP A 100 4.08 3.59 6.76
CA ASP A 100 3.81 2.61 5.69
C ASP A 100 2.51 2.98 4.97
N VAL A 101 2.64 3.41 3.72
CA VAL A 101 1.52 3.75 2.85
C VAL A 101 1.20 2.64 1.83
N SER A 102 1.56 1.38 2.09
CA SER A 102 1.34 0.26 1.17
C SER A 102 -0.13 0.07 0.78
N LEU A 103 -1.05 0.30 1.72
CA LEU A 103 -2.49 0.11 1.46
C LEU A 103 -3.07 1.23 0.57
N THR A 104 -2.67 2.48 0.80
CA THR A 104 -3.16 3.68 0.10
C THR A 104 -2.29 4.07 -1.09
N SER A 105 -1.04 3.64 -1.11
CA SER A 105 0.08 4.14 -1.90
C SER A 105 0.41 5.62 -1.61
N ALA A 106 1.56 6.08 -2.10
CA ALA A 106 1.91 7.49 -2.05
C ALA A 106 0.95 8.40 -2.86
N LEU A 107 0.26 7.84 -3.87
CA LEU A 107 -0.74 8.56 -4.66
C LEU A 107 -2.04 8.81 -3.88
N GLY A 108 -2.34 7.97 -2.90
CA GLY A 108 -3.53 8.11 -2.06
C GLY A 108 -3.25 8.75 -0.70
N CYS A 109 -2.00 8.72 -0.22
CA CYS A 109 -1.59 9.37 1.02
C CYS A 109 -0.28 10.13 0.80
N PRO A 110 -0.33 11.47 0.62
CA PRO A 110 0.83 12.31 0.36
C PRO A 110 1.63 12.56 1.65
N ALA A 111 2.17 11.50 2.23
CA ALA A 111 2.72 11.47 3.58
C ALA A 111 3.78 12.54 3.85
N GLY A 112 4.65 12.86 2.88
CA GLY A 112 5.66 13.91 3.03
C GLY A 112 5.05 15.32 3.18
N ARG A 113 3.93 15.60 2.47
CA ARG A 113 3.16 16.85 2.62
C ARG A 113 2.44 16.91 3.97
N LEU A 114 2.07 15.76 4.52
CA LEU A 114 1.40 15.62 5.80
C LEU A 114 2.39 15.72 6.99
N GLY A 115 3.70 15.68 6.72
CA GLY A 115 4.73 15.87 7.73
C GLY A 115 5.50 14.60 8.12
N ALA A 116 5.23 13.45 7.49
CA ALA A 116 6.05 12.25 7.69
C ALA A 116 7.47 12.49 7.16
N ASP A 117 8.48 12.03 7.89
CA ASP A 117 9.89 12.15 7.50
C ASP A 117 10.25 11.08 6.48
N VAL A 118 9.72 9.87 6.70
CA VAL A 118 9.96 8.68 5.88
C VAL A 118 8.61 8.09 5.47
N ALA A 119 8.44 7.83 4.20
CA ALA A 119 7.31 7.07 3.66
C ALA A 119 7.82 5.79 3.00
N LEU A 120 7.24 4.67 3.38
CA LEU A 120 7.55 3.35 2.85
C LEU A 120 6.30 2.77 2.18
N ALA A 121 6.47 1.99 1.13
CA ALA A 121 5.37 1.24 0.53
C ALA A 121 5.86 -0.02 -0.17
N SER A 122 5.17 -1.16 0.01
CA SER A 122 5.27 -2.29 -0.92
C SER A 122 4.70 -1.90 -2.28
N LEU A 123 5.32 -2.38 -3.35
CA LEU A 123 4.85 -2.15 -4.72
C LEU A 123 3.99 -3.30 -5.27
N ASP A 124 3.60 -4.26 -4.44
CA ASP A 124 2.75 -5.40 -4.81
C ASP A 124 1.46 -4.98 -5.53
N ARG A 125 0.77 -3.94 -5.01
CA ARG A 125 -0.46 -3.41 -5.60
C ARG A 125 -0.21 -2.70 -6.94
N VAL A 126 0.96 -2.12 -7.10
CA VAL A 126 1.34 -1.42 -8.34
C VAL A 126 1.55 -2.43 -9.46
N VAL A 127 2.31 -3.49 -9.20
CA VAL A 127 2.67 -4.50 -10.20
C VAL A 127 1.69 -5.68 -10.27
N CYS A 128 0.64 -5.69 -9.44
CA CYS A 128 -0.31 -6.79 -9.33
C CYS A 128 0.38 -8.14 -9.06
N GLN A 129 1.26 -8.17 -8.07
CA GLN A 129 1.98 -9.39 -7.70
C GLN A 129 2.26 -9.40 -6.20
N SER A 130 1.80 -10.43 -5.49
CA SER A 130 2.16 -10.65 -4.09
C SER A 130 3.64 -10.99 -3.97
N GLY A 131 4.34 -10.31 -3.04
CA GLY A 131 5.76 -10.54 -2.84
C GLY A 131 6.61 -10.18 -4.05
N CYS A 132 6.33 -9.04 -4.70
CA CYS A 132 7.06 -8.59 -5.89
C CYS A 132 8.54 -8.31 -5.63
N GLY A 133 8.95 -8.23 -4.38
CA GLY A 133 10.33 -7.94 -3.98
C GLY A 133 10.78 -6.53 -4.33
N MET A 134 9.85 -5.58 -4.36
CA MET A 134 10.13 -4.16 -4.55
C MET A 134 9.38 -3.31 -3.53
N ALA A 135 10.05 -2.23 -3.09
CA ALA A 135 9.46 -1.22 -2.24
C ALA A 135 9.82 0.19 -2.73
N MET A 136 8.96 1.15 -2.36
CA MET A 136 9.24 2.57 -2.46
C MET A 136 9.74 3.09 -1.11
N VAL A 137 10.77 3.93 -1.16
CA VAL A 137 11.28 4.73 -0.05
C VAL A 137 11.11 6.19 -0.42
N GLY A 138 10.49 6.98 0.44
CA GLY A 138 10.38 8.42 0.29
C GLY A 138 10.95 9.13 1.51
N LEU A 139 11.78 10.14 1.29
CA LEU A 139 12.29 11.00 2.34
C LEU A 139 11.84 12.44 2.08
N ARG A 140 11.27 13.09 3.09
CA ARG A 140 10.94 14.50 3.08
C ARG A 140 12.20 15.37 3.06
N ARG A 141 12.11 16.61 2.62
CA ARG A 141 13.26 17.54 2.53
C ARG A 141 14.07 17.63 3.80
N GLU A 142 13.43 17.74 4.95
CA GLU A 142 14.08 17.87 6.25
C GLU A 142 14.86 16.59 6.60
N ALA A 143 14.27 15.44 6.33
CA ALA A 143 14.93 14.13 6.46
C ALA A 143 16.13 13.99 5.52
N LEU A 144 16.03 14.49 4.28
CA LEU A 144 17.16 14.54 3.32
C LEU A 144 18.33 15.39 3.83
N GLN A 145 18.06 16.37 4.68
CA GLN A 145 19.05 17.23 5.31
C GLN A 145 19.58 16.65 6.64
N GLY A 146 19.18 15.42 6.98
CA GLY A 146 19.60 14.76 8.23
C GLY A 146 18.99 15.33 9.50
N ARG A 147 17.89 16.11 9.40
CA ARG A 147 17.19 16.67 10.56
C ARG A 147 16.31 15.61 11.24
N ASP A 148 15.90 15.91 12.46
CA ASP A 148 14.92 15.13 13.23
C ASP A 148 15.28 13.62 13.33
N GLY A 149 16.54 13.31 13.60
CA GLY A 149 17.02 11.93 13.71
C GLY A 149 17.26 11.18 12.40
N CYS A 150 17.15 11.86 11.24
CA CYS A 150 17.29 11.27 9.91
C CYS A 150 18.74 11.27 9.36
N ALA A 151 19.75 11.52 10.20
CA ALA A 151 21.14 11.56 9.74
C ALA A 151 21.54 10.26 9.01
N GLY A 152 22.14 10.38 7.81
CA GLY A 152 22.59 9.23 7.01
C GLY A 152 21.49 8.47 6.26
N MET A 153 20.19 8.78 6.47
CA MET A 153 19.09 8.02 5.82
C MET A 153 19.08 8.16 4.30
N ALA A 154 19.46 9.34 3.78
CA ALA A 154 19.54 9.53 2.33
C ALA A 154 20.63 8.67 1.68
N ASP A 155 21.76 8.52 2.35
CA ASP A 155 22.86 7.66 1.91
C ASP A 155 22.46 6.19 2.04
N ALA A 156 21.85 5.80 3.15
CA ALA A 156 21.32 4.46 3.34
C ALA A 156 20.28 4.09 2.27
N ALA A 157 19.33 4.98 1.96
CA ALA A 157 18.34 4.78 0.91
C ALA A 157 18.99 4.64 -0.49
N SER A 158 20.04 5.43 -0.75
CA SER A 158 20.80 5.39 -2.02
C SER A 158 21.64 4.11 -2.17
N ALA A 159 22.03 3.49 -1.05
CA ALA A 159 22.79 2.24 -1.02
C ALA A 159 21.93 0.98 -1.13
N LEU A 160 20.59 1.11 -1.06
CA LEU A 160 19.68 -0.04 -1.20
C LEU A 160 19.76 -0.62 -2.62
N PRO A 161 19.61 -1.95 -2.77
CA PRO A 161 19.67 -2.60 -4.06
C PRO A 161 18.63 -2.07 -5.05
N VAL A 162 19.05 -1.87 -6.29
CA VAL A 162 18.14 -1.50 -7.40
C VAL A 162 17.46 -2.77 -7.91
N PRO A 163 16.13 -2.72 -8.24
CA PRO A 163 15.44 -3.84 -8.86
C PRO A 163 16.06 -4.22 -10.20
N ASP A 164 16.03 -5.51 -10.52
CA ASP A 164 16.49 -6.01 -11.82
C ASP A 164 15.58 -5.55 -12.98
N GLY A 165 16.04 -5.74 -14.22
CA GLY A 165 15.31 -5.32 -15.41
C GLY A 165 13.94 -5.99 -15.59
N GLN A 166 13.70 -7.19 -15.04
CA GLN A 166 12.40 -7.84 -15.10
C GLN A 166 11.40 -7.14 -14.16
N ARG A 167 11.82 -6.85 -12.94
CA ARG A 167 11.03 -6.10 -11.95
C ARG A 167 10.73 -4.69 -12.42
N LEU A 168 11.70 -4.01 -13.03
CA LEU A 168 11.48 -2.67 -13.59
C LEU A 168 10.49 -2.66 -14.76
N ARG A 169 10.49 -3.69 -15.61
CA ARG A 169 9.44 -3.83 -16.66
C ARG A 169 8.07 -4.04 -16.06
N ALA A 170 7.94 -4.89 -15.04
CA ALA A 170 6.68 -5.09 -14.33
C ALA A 170 6.21 -3.80 -13.65
N LEU A 171 7.13 -3.02 -13.08
CA LEU A 171 6.83 -1.71 -12.50
C LEU A 171 6.31 -0.72 -13.55
N ALA A 172 6.96 -0.61 -14.70
CA ALA A 172 6.52 0.27 -15.79
C ALA A 172 5.10 -0.07 -16.25
N ALA A 173 4.84 -1.35 -16.52
CA ALA A 173 3.51 -1.84 -16.91
C ALA A 173 2.46 -1.59 -15.83
N GLY A 174 2.81 -1.83 -14.57
CA GLY A 174 1.93 -1.63 -13.43
C GLY A 174 1.58 -0.15 -13.22
N MET A 175 2.56 0.73 -13.27
CA MET A 175 2.38 2.18 -13.08
C MET A 175 1.50 2.82 -14.15
N ALA A 176 1.52 2.31 -15.37
CA ALA A 176 0.71 2.84 -16.47
C ALA A 176 -0.81 2.79 -16.18
N THR A 177 -1.26 1.89 -15.34
CA THR A 177 -2.68 1.69 -15.01
C THR A 177 -3.00 1.85 -13.52
N PHE A 178 -1.98 2.03 -12.68
CA PHE A 178 -2.13 1.92 -11.24
C PHE A 178 -3.08 2.97 -10.65
N ASP A 179 -3.00 4.23 -11.07
CA ASP A 179 -3.85 5.28 -10.49
C ASP A 179 -5.33 5.02 -10.78
N GLU A 180 -5.68 4.60 -12.01
CA GLU A 180 -7.04 4.21 -12.38
C GLU A 180 -7.51 3.00 -11.55
N ARG A 181 -6.69 1.95 -11.44
CA ARG A 181 -7.03 0.75 -10.67
C ARG A 181 -7.22 1.05 -9.19
N ARG A 182 -6.37 1.92 -8.62
CA ARG A 182 -6.46 2.36 -7.23
C ARG A 182 -7.78 3.09 -6.96
N ARG A 183 -8.11 4.09 -7.78
CA ARG A 183 -9.38 4.84 -7.65
C ARG A 183 -10.57 3.90 -7.74
N ARG A 184 -10.58 3.02 -8.74
CA ARG A 184 -11.66 2.05 -8.92
C ARG A 184 -11.79 1.08 -7.75
N ALA A 185 -10.69 0.61 -7.16
CA ALA A 185 -10.72 -0.23 -5.96
C ALA A 185 -11.29 0.53 -4.74
N ASN A 186 -10.99 1.82 -4.61
CA ASN A 186 -11.59 2.68 -3.57
C ASN A 186 -13.10 2.84 -3.78
N ASP A 187 -13.56 3.06 -5.03
CA ASP A 187 -14.99 3.14 -5.36
C ASP A 187 -15.71 1.83 -5.05
N VAL A 188 -15.11 0.68 -5.38
CA VAL A 188 -15.63 -0.65 -5.04
C VAL A 188 -15.73 -0.81 -3.53
N ALA A 189 -14.72 -0.38 -2.76
CA ALA A 189 -14.74 -0.44 -1.30
C ALA A 189 -15.85 0.45 -0.71
N GLN A 190 -16.08 1.63 -1.27
CA GLN A 190 -17.19 2.51 -0.85
C GLN A 190 -18.55 1.84 -1.05
N VAL A 191 -18.76 1.19 -2.20
CA VAL A 191 -20.00 0.43 -2.48
C VAL A 191 -20.15 -0.74 -1.51
N MET A 192 -19.07 -1.48 -1.27
CA MET A 192 -19.08 -2.62 -0.33
C MET A 192 -19.39 -2.18 1.10
N ALA A 193 -18.77 -1.10 1.58
CA ALA A 193 -19.02 -0.57 2.92
C ALA A 193 -20.50 -0.16 3.09
N ALA A 194 -21.06 0.53 2.11
CA ALA A 194 -22.47 0.94 2.13
C ALA A 194 -23.40 -0.28 2.12
N TYR A 195 -23.12 -1.29 1.31
CA TYR A 195 -23.89 -2.53 1.27
C TYR A 195 -23.81 -3.31 2.59
N LEU A 196 -22.59 -3.57 3.09
CA LEU A 196 -22.38 -4.36 4.31
C LEU A 196 -23.02 -3.69 5.54
N ARG A 197 -23.03 -2.37 5.60
CA ARG A 197 -23.66 -1.62 6.68
C ARG A 197 -25.18 -1.85 6.80
N CYS A 198 -25.83 -2.18 5.69
CA CYS A 198 -27.26 -2.48 5.66
C CYS A 198 -27.56 -3.98 5.75
N HIS A 199 -26.54 -4.85 5.79
CA HIS A 199 -26.76 -6.28 5.73
C HIS A 199 -27.11 -6.86 7.11
N PRO A 200 -28.21 -7.67 7.27
CA PRO A 200 -28.70 -8.14 8.56
C PRO A 200 -27.74 -9.06 9.33
N ALA A 201 -26.82 -9.75 8.65
CA ALA A 201 -25.80 -10.61 9.28
C ALA A 201 -24.57 -9.83 9.76
N VAL A 202 -24.53 -8.51 9.57
CA VAL A 202 -23.40 -7.64 9.91
C VAL A 202 -23.72 -6.87 11.18
N LEU A 203 -22.82 -6.92 12.16
CA LEU A 203 -22.97 -6.26 13.45
C LEU A 203 -22.35 -4.86 13.47
N ASP A 204 -21.23 -4.65 12.77
CA ASP A 204 -20.56 -3.35 12.63
C ASP A 204 -19.74 -3.31 11.34
N VAL A 205 -19.53 -2.12 10.81
CA VAL A 205 -18.69 -1.86 9.64
C VAL A 205 -17.72 -0.74 9.95
N ARG A 206 -16.43 -0.95 9.64
CA ARG A 206 -15.39 0.07 9.72
C ARG A 206 -14.84 0.33 8.32
N TYR A 207 -15.05 1.55 7.87
CA TYR A 207 -14.51 2.06 6.62
C TYR A 207 -14.41 3.58 6.69
N PRO A 208 -13.22 4.16 6.58
CA PRO A 208 -13.03 5.61 6.76
C PRO A 208 -13.76 6.48 5.74
N GLY A 209 -14.35 5.90 4.69
CA GLY A 209 -15.20 6.61 3.73
C GLY A 209 -16.68 6.71 4.12
N LEU A 210 -17.10 6.12 5.24
CA LEU A 210 -18.44 6.31 5.79
C LEU A 210 -18.43 7.54 6.71
N THR A 211 -19.36 8.45 6.52
CA THR A 211 -19.41 9.75 7.23
C THR A 211 -19.59 9.62 8.74
N ASP A 212 -20.10 8.50 9.21
CA ASP A 212 -20.26 8.16 10.63
C ASP A 212 -19.13 7.25 11.17
N ASP A 213 -18.13 6.87 10.34
CA ASP A 213 -16.94 6.20 10.83
C ASP A 213 -16.09 7.17 11.67
N PRO A 214 -15.62 6.74 12.86
CA PRO A 214 -14.79 7.58 13.72
C PRO A 214 -13.51 8.12 13.05
N SER A 215 -13.06 7.49 11.97
CA SER A 215 -11.87 7.89 11.22
C SER A 215 -12.16 8.82 10.04
N TYR A 216 -13.43 9.13 9.74
CA TYR A 216 -13.81 9.86 8.53
C TYR A 216 -13.09 11.21 8.40
N GLU A 217 -13.11 12.04 9.43
CA GLU A 217 -12.47 13.36 9.42
C GLU A 217 -10.95 13.27 9.19
N ALA A 218 -10.29 12.32 9.87
CA ALA A 218 -8.87 12.07 9.69
C ALA A 218 -8.57 11.59 8.26
N ALA A 219 -9.40 10.70 7.72
CA ALA A 219 -9.22 10.18 6.37
C ALA A 219 -9.47 11.25 5.31
N ALA A 220 -10.51 12.06 5.44
CA ALA A 220 -10.80 13.18 4.54
C ALA A 220 -9.67 14.23 4.53
N ALA A 221 -8.98 14.42 5.66
CA ALA A 221 -7.85 15.35 5.77
C ALA A 221 -6.53 14.80 5.24
N ASN A 222 -6.36 13.48 5.17
CA ASN A 222 -5.07 12.83 4.88
C ASN A 222 -5.05 12.07 3.55
N LEU A 223 -6.19 11.62 3.03
CA LEU A 223 -6.26 10.80 1.83
C LEU A 223 -6.72 11.61 0.61
N GLU A 224 -6.29 11.17 -0.55
CA GLU A 224 -6.63 11.72 -1.87
C GLU A 224 -7.27 10.64 -2.76
N ASP A 225 -8.32 11.02 -3.49
CA ASP A 225 -9.01 10.17 -4.46
C ASP A 225 -9.55 8.86 -3.86
N GLY A 226 -10.18 8.94 -2.66
CA GLY A 226 -10.85 7.85 -1.99
C GLY A 226 -10.22 7.46 -0.66
N PHE A 227 -10.84 6.51 0.02
CA PHE A 227 -10.62 6.18 1.42
C PHE A 227 -9.92 4.83 1.63
N GLY A 228 -9.29 4.30 0.59
CA GLY A 228 -8.60 3.01 0.61
C GLY A 228 -9.47 1.84 0.14
N PRO A 229 -8.84 0.71 -0.19
CA PRO A 229 -9.51 -0.43 -0.82
C PRO A 229 -9.97 -1.50 0.19
N ALA A 230 -9.97 -1.23 1.49
CA ALA A 230 -10.25 -2.25 2.51
C ALA A 230 -11.40 -1.82 3.43
N VAL A 231 -12.33 -2.75 3.67
CA VAL A 231 -13.49 -2.59 4.55
C VAL A 231 -13.43 -3.68 5.62
N ASP A 232 -13.51 -3.31 6.88
CA ASP A 232 -13.64 -4.28 7.98
C ASP A 232 -15.09 -4.41 8.41
N VAL A 233 -15.52 -5.65 8.65
CA VAL A 233 -16.88 -6.00 9.03
C VAL A 233 -16.87 -6.92 10.23
N LEU A 234 -17.66 -6.61 11.23
CA LEU A 234 -17.91 -7.47 12.39
C LEU A 234 -19.13 -8.35 12.11
N VAL A 235 -18.96 -9.64 12.23
CA VAL A 235 -20.02 -10.65 12.07
C VAL A 235 -19.99 -11.65 13.23
N ASP A 236 -21.08 -12.37 13.43
CA ASP A 236 -21.11 -13.48 14.38
C ASP A 236 -20.04 -14.54 14.04
N ALA A 237 -19.54 -15.24 15.06
CA ALA A 237 -18.49 -16.25 14.89
C ALA A 237 -18.89 -17.35 13.91
N ASP A 238 -20.16 -17.79 13.91
CA ASP A 238 -20.68 -18.80 12.99
C ASP A 238 -20.72 -18.30 11.54
N VAL A 239 -21.11 -17.03 11.33
CA VAL A 239 -21.07 -16.38 10.03
C VAL A 239 -19.63 -16.27 9.53
N ALA A 240 -18.72 -15.84 10.41
CA ALA A 240 -17.30 -15.74 10.08
C ALA A 240 -16.69 -17.10 9.70
N TRP A 241 -17.06 -18.16 10.45
CA TRP A 241 -16.60 -19.51 10.15
C TRP A 241 -17.09 -20.00 8.78
N ARG A 242 -18.38 -19.80 8.47
CA ARG A 242 -18.93 -20.17 7.15
C ARG A 242 -18.28 -19.37 6.01
N ALA A 243 -18.06 -18.10 6.23
CA ALA A 243 -17.50 -17.19 5.22
C ALA A 243 -16.05 -17.54 4.85
N VAL A 244 -15.21 -17.91 5.81
CA VAL A 244 -13.76 -18.10 5.59
C VAL A 244 -13.22 -19.45 6.06
N GLY A 245 -14.05 -20.31 6.67
CA GLY A 245 -13.60 -21.56 7.28
C GLY A 245 -13.04 -22.61 6.31
N ARG A 246 -13.25 -22.44 5.00
CA ARG A 246 -12.72 -23.30 3.93
C ARG A 246 -11.48 -22.72 3.26
N GLY A 247 -11.10 -21.49 3.59
CA GLY A 247 -9.95 -20.82 3.00
C GLY A 247 -8.64 -21.27 3.63
N VAL A 248 -7.59 -21.36 2.82
CA VAL A 248 -6.22 -21.48 3.33
C VAL A 248 -5.89 -20.17 4.06
N ASP A 249 -5.22 -20.26 5.23
CA ASP A 249 -4.82 -19.07 6.04
C ASP A 249 -5.99 -18.19 6.54
N GLY A 250 -7.24 -18.70 6.58
CA GLY A 250 -8.41 -17.94 7.02
C GLY A 250 -8.81 -16.83 6.05
N SER A 251 -8.55 -17.01 4.75
CA SER A 251 -8.97 -16.11 3.69
C SER A 251 -9.69 -16.84 2.55
N VAL A 252 -10.57 -16.13 1.84
CA VAL A 252 -11.31 -16.62 0.67
C VAL A 252 -11.24 -15.57 -0.43
N ASP A 253 -10.84 -16.01 -1.62
CA ASP A 253 -10.83 -15.18 -2.81
C ASP A 253 -12.23 -15.00 -3.39
N LEU A 254 -12.58 -13.78 -3.77
CA LEU A 254 -13.87 -13.41 -4.37
C LEU A 254 -13.68 -12.91 -5.80
N CYS A 255 -14.55 -13.40 -6.70
CA CYS A 255 -14.53 -12.98 -8.10
C CYS A 255 -13.23 -13.31 -8.85
N GLY A 256 -12.59 -14.43 -8.51
CA GLY A 256 -11.34 -14.88 -9.09
C GLY A 256 -10.19 -14.91 -8.08
N ARG A 257 -9.01 -15.35 -8.52
CA ARG A 257 -7.82 -15.41 -7.65
C ARG A 257 -7.38 -14.00 -7.26
N TYR A 258 -7.33 -13.74 -5.96
CA TYR A 258 -6.89 -12.46 -5.45
C TYR A 258 -5.39 -12.23 -5.69
N VAL A 259 -5.10 -11.04 -6.20
CA VAL A 259 -3.75 -10.48 -6.29
C VAL A 259 -3.86 -9.01 -5.89
N PRO A 260 -2.97 -8.48 -5.04
CA PRO A 260 -3.03 -7.08 -4.62
C PRO A 260 -3.10 -6.11 -5.81
N GLY A 261 -4.09 -5.20 -5.80
CA GLY A 261 -4.25 -4.19 -6.84
C GLY A 261 -4.84 -4.68 -8.18
N ALA A 262 -5.20 -5.96 -8.31
CA ALA A 262 -5.90 -6.53 -9.48
C ALA A 262 -7.43 -6.45 -9.31
N THR A 263 -8.17 -7.17 -10.16
CA THR A 263 -9.64 -7.10 -10.22
C THR A 263 -10.36 -7.90 -9.14
N ALA A 264 -9.78 -9.03 -8.71
CA ALA A 264 -10.37 -9.90 -7.70
C ALA A 264 -10.26 -9.29 -6.29
N SER A 265 -11.20 -9.63 -5.44
CA SER A 265 -11.25 -9.22 -4.04
C SER A 265 -11.00 -10.42 -3.12
N ARG A 266 -10.72 -10.17 -1.84
CA ARG A 266 -10.48 -11.22 -0.84
C ARG A 266 -11.20 -10.85 0.47
N VAL A 267 -11.76 -11.87 1.14
CA VAL A 267 -12.17 -11.78 2.55
C VAL A 267 -11.16 -12.52 3.41
N GLN A 268 -10.71 -11.88 4.48
CA GLN A 268 -9.75 -12.44 5.42
C GLN A 268 -10.27 -12.30 6.84
N ARG A 269 -10.11 -13.36 7.66
CA ARG A 269 -10.34 -13.27 9.09
C ARG A 269 -9.20 -12.49 9.74
N LEU A 270 -9.56 -11.54 10.61
CA LEU A 270 -8.59 -10.74 11.35
C LEU A 270 -8.47 -11.20 12.79
N ALA A 271 -9.45 -10.85 13.62
CA ALA A 271 -9.42 -11.12 15.05
C ALA A 271 -10.84 -11.37 15.58
N THR A 272 -10.94 -12.19 16.63
CA THR A 272 -12.16 -12.33 17.40
C THR A 272 -12.21 -11.21 18.45
N ALA A 273 -13.37 -10.55 18.53
CA ALA A 273 -13.67 -9.51 19.51
C ALA A 273 -14.84 -9.95 20.41
N ALA A 274 -15.11 -9.20 21.47
CA ALA A 274 -16.31 -9.40 22.25
C ALA A 274 -17.55 -9.22 21.36
N GLY A 275 -18.32 -10.28 21.16
CA GLY A 275 -19.55 -10.26 20.34
C GLY A 275 -19.39 -10.66 18.87
N GLY A 276 -18.18 -11.04 18.38
CA GLY A 276 -18.06 -11.48 16.99
C GLY A 276 -16.63 -11.62 16.49
N THR A 277 -16.52 -11.75 15.17
CA THR A 277 -15.22 -11.84 14.48
C THR A 277 -15.12 -10.75 13.41
N TRP A 278 -14.01 -10.03 13.43
CA TRP A 278 -13.68 -9.08 12.37
C TRP A 278 -13.17 -9.80 11.13
N LEU A 279 -13.78 -9.47 10.00
CA LEU A 279 -13.34 -9.87 8.67
C LEU A 279 -12.92 -8.61 7.91
N ARG A 280 -11.87 -8.69 7.12
CA ARG A 280 -11.46 -7.65 6.17
C ARG A 280 -11.82 -8.06 4.76
N VAL A 281 -12.56 -7.20 4.07
CA VAL A 281 -12.77 -7.29 2.62
C VAL A 281 -11.74 -6.38 1.96
N GLU A 282 -10.74 -6.98 1.30
CA GLU A 282 -9.83 -6.25 0.43
C GLU A 282 -10.42 -6.21 -0.98
N CYS A 283 -10.82 -5.02 -1.41
CA CYS A 283 -11.46 -4.82 -2.70
C CYS A 283 -10.45 -4.68 -3.82
N GLY A 284 -10.66 -5.44 -4.90
CA GLY A 284 -9.99 -5.25 -6.17
C GLY A 284 -10.70 -4.16 -7.01
N CYS A 285 -10.11 -3.86 -8.18
CA CYS A 285 -10.67 -2.89 -9.12
C CYS A 285 -11.72 -3.50 -10.09
N GLY A 286 -12.30 -4.66 -9.75
CA GLY A 286 -13.30 -5.37 -10.55
C GLY A 286 -14.69 -4.78 -10.48
N ASP A 287 -15.69 -5.59 -10.84
CA ASP A 287 -17.10 -5.19 -10.79
C ASP A 287 -17.66 -5.22 -9.37
N ALA A 288 -18.15 -4.08 -8.88
CA ALA A 288 -18.74 -3.96 -7.56
C ALA A 288 -20.02 -4.82 -7.39
N ARG A 289 -20.83 -4.99 -8.44
CA ARG A 289 -22.06 -5.82 -8.38
C ARG A 289 -21.73 -7.29 -8.18
N GLY A 290 -20.73 -7.79 -8.93
CA GLY A 290 -20.23 -9.15 -8.77
C GLY A 290 -19.68 -9.40 -7.37
N LEU A 291 -18.95 -8.42 -6.81
CA LEU A 291 -18.43 -8.51 -5.47
C LEU A 291 -19.53 -8.51 -4.41
N VAL A 292 -20.55 -7.66 -4.53
CA VAL A 292 -21.73 -7.64 -3.64
C VAL A 292 -22.45 -8.99 -3.69
N ALA A 293 -22.68 -9.56 -4.88
CA ALA A 293 -23.32 -10.87 -5.01
C ALA A 293 -22.50 -12.00 -4.36
N ALA A 294 -21.17 -11.94 -4.49
CA ALA A 294 -20.28 -12.92 -3.84
C ALA A 294 -20.28 -12.77 -2.31
N ALA A 295 -20.26 -11.55 -1.78
CA ALA A 295 -20.35 -11.28 -0.36
C ALA A 295 -21.70 -11.73 0.22
N GLU A 296 -22.82 -11.46 -0.48
CA GLU A 296 -24.15 -11.96 -0.13
C GLU A 296 -24.18 -13.47 0.01
N ALA A 297 -23.58 -14.20 -0.95
CA ALA A 297 -23.52 -15.67 -0.91
C ALA A 297 -22.72 -16.21 0.28
N LEU A 298 -21.69 -15.47 0.76
CA LEU A 298 -20.91 -15.84 1.94
C LEU A 298 -21.64 -15.56 3.26
N LEU A 299 -22.43 -14.48 3.31
CA LEU A 299 -23.12 -14.02 4.53
C LEU A 299 -24.47 -14.68 4.75
N ARG A 300 -25.02 -15.35 3.74
CA ARG A 300 -26.28 -16.10 3.89
C ARG A 300 -26.18 -17.19 4.96
N PRO A 301 -27.26 -17.38 5.76
CA PRO A 301 -27.33 -18.41 6.78
C PRO A 301 -27.22 -19.84 6.24
#